data_63508a44ef6a4ce27e95f91d6ebd1fbb
#
_entry.id   63508a44ef6a4ce27e95f91d6ebd1fbb
#
_cell.length_a   1.000
_cell.length_b   1.000
_cell.length_c   1.000
_cell.angle_alpha   90.00
_cell.angle_beta   90.00
_cell.angle_gamma   90.00
#
_symmetry.space_group_name_H-M   'P 1'
#
loop_
_entity.id
_entity.type
_entity.pdbx_description
1 polymer ?
#
loop_
_entity_poly.entity_id
_entity_poly.type
_entity_poly.pdbx_seq_one_letter_code
_entity_poly.pdbx_strand_id
1 'polypeptide(L)'
;IESNESNPSHSLGGQLLGLPLLSKDGFGVPAESYAFPNRLLAWETVAPLLDRASPLRTSHLRDPVGPQLNFASESFIDELAAATDSDPVEFRLRYLRQPREIAAVKAATERAGWESRPSGRRDQGSADVAAGRGIAYAQRGHTIVAVVAEVEVERRTGKVRPRRFIVAHDCGLIVNPDGLRYCIEGNIAQGTSRSLWEEVMFDRAGVTSVDWASYPILDIVEAPEAIDIVLINRTELPPYGADEAAIRPVAAAIANAIFDATGGRLRRAPFTPDRVKASPA
;
A
#
# COMPACT_ATOMS: atom_id res chain seq x y z
N ILE A 1 -12.62 -2.34 6.07
CA ILE A 1 -12.14 -1.79 4.79
C ILE A 1 -13.36 -1.75 3.89
N GLU A 2 -13.65 -0.59 3.36
CA GLU A 2 -14.62 -0.46 2.29
C GLU A 2 -13.88 -0.49 0.97
N SER A 3 -14.20 -1.44 0.12
CA SER A 3 -13.67 -1.55 -1.22
C SER A 3 -14.81 -1.42 -2.21
N ASN A 4 -14.65 -0.55 -3.19
CA ASN A 4 -15.61 -0.35 -4.25
C ASN A 4 -15.09 -1.01 -5.52
N GLU A 5 -15.61 -2.17 -5.85
CA GLU A 5 -15.27 -2.87 -7.09
C GLU A 5 -16.15 -2.38 -8.23
N SER A 6 -15.55 -1.88 -9.30
CA SER A 6 -16.31 -1.47 -10.46
C SER A 6 -16.83 -2.68 -11.24
N ASN A 7 -18.14 -2.73 -11.37
CA ASN A 7 -18.85 -3.66 -12.23
C ASN A 7 -19.15 -2.93 -13.57
N PRO A 8 -19.15 -3.62 -14.72
CA PRO A 8 -19.55 -3.02 -16.00
C PRO A 8 -20.90 -2.30 -15.97
N SER A 9 -21.87 -2.77 -15.16
CA SER A 9 -23.15 -2.09 -14.95
C SER A 9 -23.02 -0.78 -14.15
N HIS A 10 -21.97 -0.61 -13.36
CA HIS A 10 -21.68 0.62 -12.63
C HIS A 10 -20.85 1.62 -13.45
N SER A 11 -20.31 1.20 -14.59
CA SER A 11 -19.60 2.07 -15.51
C SER A 11 -20.56 3.08 -16.15
N LEU A 12 -20.03 4.21 -16.62
CA LEU A 12 -20.83 5.17 -17.36
C LEU A 12 -21.53 4.52 -18.56
N GLY A 13 -20.83 3.71 -19.32
CA GLY A 13 -21.39 2.99 -20.47
C GLY A 13 -22.55 2.09 -20.09
N GLY A 14 -22.40 1.31 -19.01
CA GLY A 14 -23.48 0.46 -18.50
C GLY A 14 -24.71 1.25 -18.07
N GLN A 15 -24.51 2.38 -17.39
CA GLN A 15 -25.62 3.25 -16.96
C GLN A 15 -26.31 3.92 -18.16
N LEU A 16 -25.56 4.38 -19.14
CA LEU A 16 -26.12 4.96 -20.37
C LEU A 16 -26.89 3.93 -21.21
N LEU A 17 -26.52 2.66 -21.14
CA LEU A 17 -27.22 1.55 -21.79
C LEU A 17 -28.41 1.02 -20.96
N GLY A 18 -28.64 1.59 -19.79
CA GLY A 18 -29.73 1.16 -18.90
C GLY A 18 -29.54 -0.24 -18.33
N LEU A 19 -28.30 -0.72 -18.22
CA LEU A 19 -28.03 -2.02 -17.63
C LEU A 19 -28.44 -2.03 -16.15
N PRO A 20 -29.07 -3.12 -15.65
CA PRO A 20 -29.44 -3.21 -14.25
C PRO A 20 -28.19 -3.15 -13.37
N LEU A 21 -28.30 -2.42 -12.27
CA LEU A 21 -27.29 -2.40 -11.21
C LEU A 21 -27.34 -3.73 -10.48
N LEU A 22 -26.45 -4.63 -10.85
CA LEU A 22 -26.33 -5.92 -10.15
C LEU A 22 -25.44 -5.70 -8.93
N SER A 23 -25.93 -6.09 -7.75
CA SER A 23 -25.04 -6.27 -6.62
C SER A 23 -24.09 -7.41 -6.97
N LYS A 24 -22.79 -7.12 -7.03
CA LYS A 24 -21.79 -8.17 -7.13
C LYS A 24 -21.40 -8.55 -5.73
N ASP A 25 -21.42 -9.84 -5.42
CA ASP A 25 -20.81 -10.33 -4.20
C ASP A 25 -19.34 -9.95 -4.24
N GLY A 26 -18.99 -8.93 -3.49
CA GLY A 26 -17.63 -8.45 -3.37
C GLY A 26 -16.80 -9.44 -2.59
N PHE A 27 -15.54 -9.50 -2.88
CA PHE A 27 -14.57 -10.23 -2.07
C PHE A 27 -13.42 -9.27 -1.80
N GLY A 28 -13.12 -9.10 -0.56
CA GLY A 28 -12.11 -8.16 -0.11
C GLY A 28 -11.30 -8.77 1.04
N VAL A 29 -10.79 -10.00 0.84
CA VAL A 29 -9.91 -10.62 1.83
C VAL A 29 -8.45 -10.37 1.48
N PRO A 30 -7.58 -10.10 2.47
CA PRO A 30 -6.15 -10.00 2.27
C PRO A 30 -5.59 -11.26 1.61
N ALA A 31 -4.68 -11.09 0.65
CA ALA A 31 -4.04 -12.17 -0.07
C ALA A 31 -2.78 -12.72 0.65
N GLU A 32 -2.31 -12.02 1.68
CA GLU A 32 -1.13 -12.39 2.45
C GLU A 32 -1.30 -13.73 3.16
N SER A 33 -0.30 -14.59 3.08
CA SER A 33 -0.36 -16.00 3.49
C SER A 33 0.12 -16.24 4.93
N TYR A 34 -0.17 -15.32 5.86
CA TYR A 34 0.20 -15.51 7.26
C TYR A 34 -0.52 -16.71 7.90
N ALA A 35 0.24 -17.64 8.44
CA ALA A 35 -0.24 -18.87 9.08
C ALA A 35 -0.46 -18.68 10.58
N PHE A 36 -1.46 -17.86 10.95
CA PHE A 36 -1.87 -17.76 12.34
C PHE A 36 -2.66 -19.01 12.78
N PRO A 37 -2.47 -19.49 14.02
CA PRO A 37 -3.22 -20.65 14.53
C PRO A 37 -4.74 -20.43 14.53
N ASN A 38 -5.16 -19.21 14.86
CA ASN A 38 -6.56 -18.79 14.85
C ASN A 38 -6.69 -17.60 13.92
N ARG A 39 -7.47 -17.78 12.85
CA ARG A 39 -7.68 -16.76 11.83
C ARG A 39 -9.12 -16.78 11.37
N LEU A 40 -9.77 -15.63 11.43
CA LEU A 40 -11.07 -15.39 10.81
C LEU A 40 -10.89 -14.30 9.76
N LEU A 41 -11.18 -14.63 8.50
CA LEU A 41 -11.35 -13.67 7.42
C LEU A 41 -12.80 -13.70 6.98
N ALA A 42 -13.45 -12.58 7.04
CA ALA A 42 -14.83 -12.44 6.63
C ALA A 42 -15.01 -11.18 5.79
N TRP A 43 -16.01 -11.19 4.95
CA TRP A 43 -16.48 -10.03 4.20
C TRP A 43 -18.01 -9.99 4.25
N GLU A 44 -18.56 -8.82 4.13
CA GLU A 44 -20.00 -8.59 4.09
C GLU A 44 -20.30 -7.59 2.98
N THR A 45 -21.33 -7.88 2.20
CA THR A 45 -21.85 -6.93 1.21
C THR A 45 -22.73 -5.91 1.92
N VAL A 46 -22.30 -4.66 1.95
CA VAL A 46 -23.06 -3.55 2.48
C VAL A 46 -23.95 -3.00 1.37
N ALA A 47 -25.25 -2.91 1.63
CA ALA A 47 -26.18 -2.30 0.70
C ALA A 47 -25.80 -0.83 0.43
N PRO A 48 -25.93 -0.34 -0.82
CA PRO A 48 -25.66 1.05 -1.12
C PRO A 48 -26.60 1.96 -0.28
N LEU A 49 -26.05 3.06 0.23
CA LEU A 49 -26.80 4.05 1.02
C LEU A 49 -27.91 4.77 0.23
N LEU A 50 -27.88 4.65 -1.09
CA LEU A 50 -28.84 5.28 -2.00
C LEU A 50 -29.54 4.20 -2.80
N ASP A 51 -30.83 4.35 -3.02
CA ASP A 51 -31.66 3.49 -3.89
C ASP A 51 -31.32 3.63 -5.38
N ARG A 52 -30.24 4.28 -5.68
CA ARG A 52 -29.71 4.55 -7.04
C ARG A 52 -28.20 4.39 -7.09
N ALA A 53 -27.68 4.30 -8.29
CA ALA A 53 -26.23 4.34 -8.50
C ALA A 53 -25.59 5.53 -7.78
N SER A 54 -24.42 5.31 -7.18
CA SER A 54 -23.65 6.38 -6.56
C SER A 54 -23.47 7.54 -7.56
N PRO A 55 -23.65 8.80 -7.12
CA PRO A 55 -23.33 9.96 -7.95
C PRO A 55 -21.83 10.04 -8.26
N LEU A 56 -21.00 9.40 -7.43
CA LEU A 56 -19.57 9.23 -7.70
C LEU A 56 -19.39 8.02 -8.59
N ARG A 57 -19.01 8.27 -9.82
CA ARG A 57 -18.68 7.20 -10.76
C ARG A 57 -17.33 6.63 -10.43
N THR A 58 -17.28 5.32 -10.28
CA THR A 58 -16.04 4.61 -10.01
C THR A 58 -15.56 3.91 -11.26
N SER A 59 -14.26 3.83 -11.41
CA SER A 59 -13.60 3.07 -12.47
C SER A 59 -12.36 2.40 -11.89
N HIS A 60 -11.82 1.43 -12.61
CA HIS A 60 -10.58 0.79 -12.19
C HIS A 60 -9.41 1.78 -12.29
N LEU A 61 -8.77 2.01 -11.15
CA LEU A 61 -7.40 2.49 -11.09
C LEU A 61 -6.48 1.28 -10.98
N ARG A 62 -5.18 1.48 -11.14
CA ARG A 62 -4.19 0.41 -11.05
C ARG A 62 -4.32 -0.35 -9.73
N ASP A 63 -4.51 -1.69 -9.82
CA ASP A 63 -4.81 -2.62 -8.73
C ASP A 63 -6.02 -2.17 -7.88
N PRO A 64 -7.25 -2.30 -8.40
CA PRO A 64 -8.44 -1.62 -7.87
C PRO A 64 -8.73 -1.81 -6.39
N VAL A 65 -8.45 -2.98 -5.83
CA VAL A 65 -8.73 -3.31 -4.43
C VAL A 65 -7.47 -3.64 -3.62
N GLY A 66 -6.35 -3.91 -4.28
CA GLY A 66 -5.14 -4.41 -3.64
C GLY A 66 -4.51 -3.45 -2.63
N PRO A 67 -4.24 -2.19 -2.98
CA PRO A 67 -3.63 -1.23 -2.07
C PRO A 67 -4.44 -1.00 -0.79
N GLN A 68 -5.78 -0.94 -0.88
CA GLN A 68 -6.64 -0.73 0.27
C GLN A 68 -6.63 -1.93 1.22
N LEU A 69 -6.73 -3.14 0.67
CA LEU A 69 -6.69 -4.36 1.45
C LEU A 69 -5.34 -4.55 2.10
N ASN A 70 -4.26 -4.36 1.34
CA ASN A 70 -2.91 -4.50 1.84
C ASN A 70 -2.55 -3.42 2.88
N PHE A 71 -3.01 -2.17 2.68
CA PHE A 71 -2.84 -1.12 3.68
C PHE A 71 -3.42 -1.53 5.02
N ALA A 72 -4.62 -2.09 5.05
CA ALA A 72 -5.22 -2.51 6.30
C ALA A 72 -4.56 -3.76 6.88
N SER A 73 -4.29 -4.80 6.06
CA SER A 73 -3.71 -6.04 6.55
C SER A 73 -2.27 -5.85 7.03
N GLU A 74 -1.42 -5.23 6.24
CA GLU A 74 0.00 -5.05 6.58
C GLU A 74 0.24 -4.00 7.66
N SER A 75 -0.63 -2.98 7.79
CA SER A 75 -0.60 -2.09 8.95
C SER A 75 -1.04 -2.83 10.22
N PHE A 76 -2.06 -3.70 10.13
CA PHE A 76 -2.49 -4.52 11.27
C PHE A 76 -1.43 -5.53 11.70
N ILE A 77 -0.73 -6.17 10.78
CA ILE A 77 0.41 -7.06 11.10
C ILE A 77 1.52 -6.29 11.82
N ASP A 78 1.80 -5.07 11.39
CA ASP A 78 2.79 -4.20 12.04
C ASP A 78 2.34 -3.76 13.45
N GLU A 79 1.04 -3.53 13.65
CA GLU A 79 0.47 -3.27 14.97
C GLU A 79 0.61 -4.46 15.92
N LEU A 80 0.38 -5.68 15.43
CA LEU A 80 0.59 -6.90 16.21
C LEU A 80 2.07 -7.08 16.59
N ALA A 81 2.99 -6.78 15.67
CA ALA A 81 4.42 -6.80 15.97
C ALA A 81 4.76 -5.79 17.08
N ALA A 82 4.29 -4.55 16.97
CA ALA A 82 4.50 -3.51 17.97
C ALA A 82 3.85 -3.86 19.33
N ALA A 83 2.64 -4.42 19.33
CA ALA A 83 1.95 -4.83 20.55
C ALA A 83 2.65 -5.98 21.30
N THR A 84 3.48 -6.75 20.61
CA THR A 84 4.28 -7.86 21.18
C THR A 84 5.75 -7.49 21.34
N ASP A 85 6.10 -6.22 21.20
CA ASP A 85 7.48 -5.70 21.25
C ASP A 85 8.45 -6.46 20.33
N SER A 86 7.95 -6.86 19.18
CA SER A 86 8.69 -7.63 18.19
C SER A 86 9.15 -6.75 17.04
N ASP A 87 10.30 -7.07 16.45
CA ASP A 87 10.70 -6.52 15.15
C ASP A 87 9.65 -6.87 14.08
N PRO A 88 9.23 -5.93 13.24
CA PRO A 88 8.17 -6.16 12.26
C PRO A 88 8.55 -7.16 11.16
N VAL A 89 9.85 -7.32 10.86
CA VAL A 89 10.33 -8.33 9.90
C VAL A 89 10.33 -9.72 10.56
N GLU A 90 10.88 -9.83 11.76
CA GLU A 90 10.89 -11.10 12.49
C GLU A 90 9.47 -11.62 12.77
N PHE A 91 8.54 -10.69 13.09
CA PHE A 91 7.14 -11.04 13.28
C PHE A 91 6.54 -11.62 11.98
N ARG A 92 6.75 -10.99 10.85
CA ARG A 92 6.30 -11.51 9.55
C ARG A 92 6.90 -12.88 9.24
N LEU A 93 8.21 -13.01 9.35
CA LEU A 93 8.93 -14.26 9.05
C LEU A 93 8.48 -15.42 9.97
N ARG A 94 8.08 -15.14 11.21
CA ARG A 94 7.54 -16.15 12.16
C ARG A 94 6.25 -16.79 11.62
N TYR A 95 5.41 -16.04 10.95
CA TYR A 95 4.11 -16.49 10.48
C TYR A 95 4.04 -16.79 8.97
N LEU A 96 5.03 -16.42 8.19
CA LEU A 96 5.13 -16.82 6.78
C LEU A 96 5.57 -18.28 6.67
N ARG A 97 5.01 -18.99 5.69
CA ARG A 97 5.33 -20.41 5.43
C ARG A 97 5.80 -20.67 4.00
N GLN A 98 5.43 -19.80 3.07
CA GLN A 98 5.77 -19.97 1.67
C GLN A 98 7.22 -19.53 1.42
N PRO A 99 8.09 -20.39 0.86
CA PRO A 99 9.51 -20.06 0.68
C PRO A 99 9.75 -18.81 -0.17
N ARG A 100 8.91 -18.58 -1.20
CA ARG A 100 9.03 -17.41 -2.08
C ARG A 100 8.72 -16.10 -1.36
N GLU A 101 7.72 -16.10 -0.48
CA GLU A 101 7.37 -14.92 0.35
C GLU A 101 8.49 -14.59 1.33
N ILE A 102 8.99 -15.61 2.01
CA ILE A 102 10.13 -15.49 2.93
C ILE A 102 11.35 -14.95 2.19
N ALA A 103 11.61 -15.44 0.98
CA ALA A 103 12.73 -14.98 0.15
C ALA A 103 12.56 -13.51 -0.25
N ALA A 104 11.37 -13.07 -0.64
CA ALA A 104 11.10 -11.68 -1.02
C ALA A 104 11.28 -10.73 0.18
N VAL A 105 10.72 -11.07 1.34
CA VAL A 105 10.87 -10.27 2.57
C VAL A 105 12.35 -10.17 2.96
N LYS A 106 13.09 -11.29 2.97
CA LYS A 106 14.53 -11.29 3.29
C LYS A 106 15.34 -10.48 2.28
N ALA A 107 15.10 -10.64 0.99
CA ALA A 107 15.83 -9.90 -0.04
C ALA A 107 15.65 -8.38 0.06
N ALA A 108 14.42 -7.92 0.36
CA ALA A 108 14.16 -6.50 0.58
C ALA A 108 14.87 -5.98 1.83
N THR A 109 14.80 -6.73 2.93
CA THR A 109 15.38 -6.31 4.22
C THR A 109 16.91 -6.38 4.24
N GLU A 110 17.51 -7.39 3.62
CA GLU A 110 18.96 -7.48 3.43
C GLU A 110 19.48 -6.29 2.58
N ARG A 111 18.81 -5.97 1.48
CA ARG A 111 19.16 -4.82 0.64
C ARG A 111 18.97 -3.48 1.36
N ALA A 112 18.00 -3.40 2.25
CA ALA A 112 17.76 -2.22 3.09
C ALA A 112 18.78 -2.04 4.21
N GLY A 113 19.58 -3.06 4.53
CA GLY A 113 20.41 -3.07 5.74
C GLY A 113 19.53 -3.01 7.01
N TRP A 114 18.47 -3.83 7.04
CA TRP A 114 17.52 -3.81 8.14
C TRP A 114 18.16 -4.25 9.45
N GLU A 115 18.13 -3.39 10.43
CA GLU A 115 18.54 -3.71 11.81
C GLU A 115 17.32 -4.16 12.60
N SER A 116 17.39 -5.36 13.23
CA SER A 116 16.28 -5.89 14.02
C SER A 116 16.02 -5.05 15.27
N ARG A 117 14.81 -4.52 15.37
CA ARG A 117 14.28 -3.80 16.55
C ARG A 117 12.77 -3.62 16.42
N PRO A 118 12.04 -3.44 17.54
CA PRO A 118 10.65 -3.00 17.51
C PRO A 118 10.49 -1.64 16.81
N SER A 119 9.33 -1.42 16.20
CA SER A 119 8.95 -0.14 15.58
C SER A 119 8.38 0.84 16.63
N GLY A 120 8.31 2.13 16.26
CA GLY A 120 7.73 3.16 17.11
C GLY A 120 8.73 3.72 18.12
N ARG A 121 9.84 4.25 17.64
CA ARG A 121 10.84 4.93 18.48
C ARG A 121 10.22 6.14 19.17
N ARG A 122 9.95 6.04 20.47
CA ARG A 122 9.45 7.15 21.29
C ARG A 122 10.51 8.19 21.62
N ASP A 123 11.80 7.87 21.48
CA ASP A 123 12.94 8.68 21.92
C ASP A 123 13.76 9.30 20.77
N GLN A 124 13.13 9.70 19.68
CA GLN A 124 13.87 10.37 18.60
C GLN A 124 14.19 11.84 18.87
N GLY A 125 14.42 12.21 20.13
CA GLY A 125 14.95 13.53 20.51
C GLY A 125 14.08 14.72 20.09
N SER A 126 14.62 15.92 20.25
CA SER A 126 14.01 17.19 19.84
C SER A 126 14.24 17.57 18.38
N ALA A 127 14.65 16.63 17.53
CA ALA A 127 14.89 16.92 16.12
C ALA A 127 13.58 17.30 15.41
N ASP A 128 13.63 18.37 14.60
CA ASP A 128 12.48 18.85 13.81
C ASP A 128 12.00 17.83 12.79
N VAL A 129 12.89 16.91 12.37
CA VAL A 129 12.63 15.85 11.41
C VAL A 129 12.85 14.49 12.07
N ALA A 130 11.84 13.63 12.00
CA ALA A 130 11.93 12.25 12.45
C ALA A 130 12.09 11.32 11.24
N ALA A 131 13.06 10.41 11.30
CA ALA A 131 13.25 9.38 10.30
C ALA A 131 12.62 8.07 10.77
N GLY A 132 12.00 7.33 9.84
CA GLY A 132 11.42 6.03 10.12
C GLY A 132 11.51 5.11 8.91
N ARG A 133 11.38 3.82 9.19
CA ARG A 133 11.35 2.77 8.17
C ARG A 133 10.17 1.83 8.41
N GLY A 134 9.57 1.36 7.35
CA GLY A 134 8.44 0.45 7.42
C GLY A 134 8.52 -0.60 6.34
N ILE A 135 7.97 -1.77 6.61
CA ILE A 135 7.92 -2.88 5.68
C ILE A 135 6.48 -3.30 5.44
N ALA A 136 6.20 -3.72 4.21
CA ALA A 136 5.00 -4.45 3.84
C ALA A 136 5.33 -5.45 2.73
N TYR A 137 4.56 -6.53 2.64
CA TYR A 137 4.64 -7.43 1.50
C TYR A 137 3.25 -7.70 0.94
N ALA A 138 3.19 -8.13 -0.31
CA ALA A 138 1.94 -8.42 -0.99
C ALA A 138 2.09 -9.59 -1.95
N GLN A 139 0.95 -10.24 -2.21
CA GLN A 139 0.78 -11.17 -3.32
C GLN A 139 -0.27 -10.65 -4.30
N ARG A 140 -0.04 -10.86 -5.59
CA ARG A 140 -1.05 -10.69 -6.62
C ARG A 140 -0.94 -11.85 -7.62
N GLY A 141 -1.91 -12.76 -7.57
CA GLY A 141 -1.77 -14.04 -8.28
C GLY A 141 -0.55 -14.81 -7.75
N HIS A 142 0.42 -15.06 -8.61
CA HIS A 142 1.66 -15.75 -8.27
C HIS A 142 2.87 -14.81 -8.13
N THR A 143 2.66 -13.50 -8.27
CA THR A 143 3.72 -12.49 -8.09
C THR A 143 3.76 -12.03 -6.65
N ILE A 144 4.96 -11.96 -6.09
CA ILE A 144 5.23 -11.61 -4.70
C ILE A 144 6.13 -10.38 -4.68
N VAL A 145 5.76 -9.40 -3.87
CA VAL A 145 6.53 -8.16 -3.72
C VAL A 145 6.68 -7.83 -2.25
N ALA A 146 7.89 -7.50 -1.83
CA ALA A 146 8.16 -6.91 -0.52
C ALA A 146 8.75 -5.51 -0.71
N VAL A 147 8.25 -4.56 0.06
CA VAL A 147 8.68 -3.15 0.00
C VAL A 147 9.11 -2.70 1.39
N VAL A 148 10.31 -2.14 1.48
CA VAL A 148 10.75 -1.32 2.61
C VAL A 148 10.70 0.13 2.17
N ALA A 149 10.04 0.98 2.97
CA ALA A 149 10.02 2.42 2.79
C ALA A 149 10.84 3.10 3.90
N GLU A 150 11.70 4.04 3.51
CA GLU A 150 12.41 4.94 4.40
C GLU A 150 11.84 6.35 4.21
N VAL A 151 11.35 6.95 5.30
CA VAL A 151 10.68 8.26 5.26
C VAL A 151 11.27 9.22 6.27
N GLU A 152 11.15 10.50 5.98
CA GLU A 152 11.29 11.59 6.92
C GLU A 152 9.94 12.26 7.18
N VAL A 153 9.67 12.57 8.44
CA VAL A 153 8.46 13.28 8.87
C VAL A 153 8.87 14.57 9.54
N GLU A 154 8.48 15.70 8.98
CA GLU A 154 8.65 17.01 9.62
C GLU A 154 7.62 17.16 10.74
N ARG A 155 8.06 17.13 11.99
CA ARG A 155 7.17 17.10 13.17
C ARG A 155 6.26 18.32 13.27
N ARG A 156 6.76 19.48 12.88
CA ARG A 156 6.02 20.75 12.97
C ARG A 156 4.87 20.80 11.96
N THR A 157 5.08 20.36 10.76
CA THR A 157 4.09 20.43 9.66
C THR A 157 3.31 19.16 9.47
N GLY A 158 3.87 18.00 9.81
CA GLY A 158 3.36 16.68 9.47
C GLY A 158 3.70 16.25 8.02
N LYS A 159 4.53 17.03 7.32
CA LYS A 159 4.94 16.68 5.95
C LYS A 159 5.77 15.41 5.96
N VAL A 160 5.40 14.45 5.11
CA VAL A 160 6.11 13.19 4.91
C VAL A 160 6.91 13.29 3.63
N ARG A 161 8.19 12.93 3.69
CA ARG A 161 9.08 12.85 2.54
C ARG A 161 9.61 11.44 2.40
N PRO A 162 9.19 10.67 1.39
CA PRO A 162 9.79 9.39 1.07
C PRO A 162 11.22 9.62 0.59
N ARG A 163 12.19 8.98 1.25
CA ARG A 163 13.60 9.10 0.89
C ARG A 163 14.01 7.99 -0.05
N ARG A 164 13.66 6.77 0.33
CA ARG A 164 14.13 5.59 -0.39
C ARG A 164 13.09 4.47 -0.31
N PHE A 165 12.93 3.75 -1.39
CA PHE A 165 12.23 2.48 -1.41
C PHE A 165 13.16 1.34 -1.78
N ILE A 166 13.03 0.21 -1.11
CA ILE A 166 13.69 -1.02 -1.46
C ILE A 166 12.62 -2.04 -1.81
N VAL A 167 12.66 -2.57 -3.03
CA VAL A 167 11.63 -3.45 -3.59
C VAL A 167 12.25 -4.78 -3.98
N ALA A 168 11.85 -5.86 -3.33
CA ALA A 168 12.13 -7.22 -3.81
C ALA A 168 10.92 -7.74 -4.58
N HIS A 169 11.14 -8.22 -5.79
CA HIS A 169 10.09 -8.62 -6.72
C HIS A 169 10.36 -10.02 -7.27
N ASP A 170 9.43 -10.94 -7.07
CA ASP A 170 9.44 -12.32 -7.55
C ASP A 170 8.19 -12.56 -8.43
N CYS A 171 8.36 -12.52 -9.74
CA CYS A 171 7.31 -12.85 -10.71
C CYS A 171 7.57 -14.13 -11.48
N GLY A 172 8.33 -15.08 -10.92
CA GLY A 172 8.77 -16.27 -11.62
C GLY A 172 9.92 -15.97 -12.58
N LEU A 173 9.90 -16.53 -13.79
CA LEU A 173 10.88 -16.22 -14.83
C LEU A 173 10.79 -14.76 -15.26
N ILE A 174 11.91 -14.06 -15.21
CA ILE A 174 12.04 -12.67 -15.67
C ILE A 174 12.45 -12.69 -17.15
N VAL A 175 11.54 -12.25 -18.03
CA VAL A 175 11.78 -12.21 -19.47
C VAL A 175 12.49 -10.93 -19.90
N ASN A 176 12.10 -9.79 -19.33
CA ASN A 176 12.69 -8.48 -19.61
C ASN A 176 12.99 -7.73 -18.31
N PRO A 177 14.22 -7.80 -17.79
CA PRO A 177 14.57 -7.18 -16.51
C PRO A 177 14.47 -5.65 -16.52
N ASP A 178 14.78 -4.99 -17.63
CA ASP A 178 14.71 -3.53 -17.72
C ASP A 178 13.25 -3.05 -17.74
N GLY A 179 12.42 -3.67 -18.56
CA GLY A 179 10.98 -3.40 -18.58
C GLY A 179 10.32 -3.66 -17.22
N LEU A 180 10.78 -4.71 -16.50
CA LEU A 180 10.32 -5.00 -15.16
C LEU A 180 10.70 -3.90 -14.16
N ARG A 181 11.93 -3.36 -14.23
CA ARG A 181 12.37 -2.25 -13.38
C ARG A 181 11.51 -1.01 -13.60
N TYR A 182 11.29 -0.58 -14.84
CA TYR A 182 10.41 0.55 -15.15
C TYR A 182 8.97 0.34 -14.66
N CYS A 183 8.46 -0.88 -14.78
CA CYS A 183 7.14 -1.22 -14.26
C CYS A 183 7.09 -1.05 -12.72
N ILE A 184 8.09 -1.53 -12.00
CA ILE A 184 8.20 -1.41 -10.54
C ILE A 184 8.32 0.05 -10.13
N GLU A 185 9.22 0.82 -10.75
CA GLU A 185 9.40 2.25 -10.48
C GLU A 185 8.09 3.03 -10.67
N GLY A 186 7.37 2.78 -11.78
CA GLY A 186 6.06 3.38 -12.03
C GLY A 186 5.01 3.00 -10.98
N ASN A 187 5.02 1.76 -10.49
CA ASN A 187 4.13 1.32 -9.40
C ASN A 187 4.46 2.03 -8.08
N ILE A 188 5.75 2.17 -7.74
CA ILE A 188 6.18 2.88 -6.52
C ILE A 188 5.79 4.36 -6.60
N ALA A 189 6.05 5.03 -7.72
CA ALA A 189 5.68 6.43 -7.92
C ALA A 189 4.16 6.65 -7.78
N GLN A 190 3.35 5.84 -8.46
CA GLN A 190 1.88 5.92 -8.36
C GLN A 190 1.38 5.58 -6.95
N GLY A 191 1.94 4.56 -6.32
CA GLY A 191 1.57 4.17 -4.95
C GLY A 191 1.92 5.26 -3.94
N THR A 192 3.06 5.92 -4.11
CA THR A 192 3.49 7.07 -3.30
C THR A 192 2.54 8.25 -3.47
N SER A 193 2.19 8.58 -4.72
CA SER A 193 1.24 9.65 -5.04
C SER A 193 -0.12 9.43 -4.36
N ARG A 194 -0.70 8.25 -4.53
CA ARG A 194 -1.97 7.89 -3.89
C ARG A 194 -1.90 7.87 -2.36
N SER A 195 -0.75 7.52 -1.82
CA SER A 195 -0.57 7.44 -0.37
C SER A 195 -0.45 8.81 0.31
N LEU A 196 0.05 9.83 -0.39
CA LEU A 196 0.42 11.11 0.21
C LEU A 196 -0.41 12.30 -0.27
N TRP A 197 -0.95 12.27 -1.51
CA TRP A 197 -1.60 13.44 -2.12
C TRP A 197 -3.01 13.18 -2.65
N GLU A 198 -3.23 12.07 -3.35
CA GLU A 198 -4.42 11.91 -4.18
C GLU A 198 -5.69 11.64 -3.36
N GLU A 199 -6.63 12.57 -3.42
CA GLU A 199 -7.96 12.41 -2.82
C GLU A 199 -9.01 13.10 -3.70
N VAL A 200 -10.05 12.37 -4.08
CA VAL A 200 -11.20 12.96 -4.75
C VAL A 200 -12.03 13.71 -3.71
N MET A 201 -12.13 15.02 -3.88
CA MET A 201 -12.95 15.88 -3.04
C MET A 201 -14.29 16.15 -3.72
N PHE A 202 -15.34 16.23 -2.92
CA PHE A 202 -16.69 16.47 -3.41
C PHE A 202 -17.56 17.13 -2.33
N ASP A 203 -18.61 17.82 -2.79
CA ASP A 203 -19.63 18.41 -1.95
C ASP A 203 -21.04 17.95 -2.41
N ARG A 204 -22.08 18.65 -1.96
CA ARG A 204 -23.45 18.33 -2.34
C ARG A 204 -23.76 18.60 -3.82
N ALA A 205 -23.01 19.45 -4.47
CA ALA A 205 -23.18 19.82 -5.89
C ALA A 205 -22.46 18.85 -6.83
N GLY A 206 -21.35 18.24 -6.37
CA GLY A 206 -20.57 17.30 -7.19
C GLY A 206 -19.11 17.19 -6.78
N VAL A 207 -18.28 16.67 -7.70
CA VAL A 207 -16.82 16.56 -7.51
C VAL A 207 -16.20 17.96 -7.60
N THR A 208 -15.38 18.31 -6.61
CA THR A 208 -14.65 19.58 -6.54
C THR A 208 -13.18 19.47 -6.97
N SER A 209 -12.65 18.25 -7.04
CA SER A 209 -11.31 17.96 -7.59
C SER A 209 -11.39 17.89 -9.12
N VAL A 210 -11.39 19.02 -9.79
CA VAL A 210 -11.71 19.12 -11.23
C VAL A 210 -10.50 19.46 -12.10
N ASP A 211 -9.37 19.76 -11.51
CA ASP A 211 -8.13 20.11 -12.19
C ASP A 211 -6.89 19.69 -11.38
N TRP A 212 -5.70 19.91 -11.95
CA TRP A 212 -4.43 19.52 -11.30
C TRP A 212 -4.11 20.31 -10.02
N ALA A 213 -4.73 21.46 -9.80
CA ALA A 213 -4.54 22.21 -8.57
C ALA A 213 -5.39 21.66 -7.42
N SER A 214 -6.60 21.22 -7.72
CA SER A 214 -7.56 20.65 -6.77
C SER A 214 -7.41 19.13 -6.61
N TYR A 215 -6.67 18.46 -7.51
CA TYR A 215 -6.28 17.06 -7.42
C TYR A 215 -4.76 16.92 -7.62
N PRO A 216 -3.96 17.26 -6.60
CA PRO A 216 -2.51 17.19 -6.72
C PRO A 216 -2.04 15.73 -6.83
N ILE A 217 -1.02 15.53 -7.66
CA ILE A 217 -0.30 14.27 -7.81
C ILE A 217 1.17 14.49 -7.44
N LEU A 218 1.89 13.39 -7.24
CA LEU A 218 3.33 13.42 -7.03
C LEU A 218 4.04 14.10 -8.19
N ASP A 219 4.85 15.09 -7.91
CA ASP A 219 5.76 15.69 -8.88
C ASP A 219 7.20 15.19 -8.69
N ILE A 220 8.09 15.60 -9.60
CA ILE A 220 9.49 15.14 -9.60
C ILE A 220 10.28 15.63 -8.38
N VAL A 221 9.90 16.75 -7.80
CA VAL A 221 10.61 17.33 -6.63
C VAL A 221 10.28 16.55 -5.35
N GLU A 222 9.08 16.00 -5.28
CA GLU A 222 8.58 15.22 -4.15
C GLU A 222 8.80 13.70 -4.34
N ALA A 223 9.30 13.29 -5.50
CA ALA A 223 9.58 11.88 -5.80
C ALA A 223 10.64 11.31 -4.84
N PRO A 224 10.60 10.02 -4.52
CA PRO A 224 11.64 9.37 -3.72
C PRO A 224 13.01 9.53 -4.38
N GLU A 225 14.05 9.75 -3.57
CA GLU A 225 15.41 9.97 -4.06
C GLU A 225 16.04 8.71 -4.66
N ALA A 226 15.59 7.53 -4.21
CA ALA A 226 16.05 6.24 -4.70
C ALA A 226 14.97 5.17 -4.63
N ILE A 227 14.99 4.30 -5.64
CA ILE A 227 14.21 3.05 -5.66
C ILE A 227 15.19 1.92 -5.98
N ASP A 228 15.59 1.19 -4.93
CA ASP A 228 16.45 0.02 -5.06
C ASP A 228 15.63 -1.22 -5.35
N ILE A 229 15.90 -1.88 -6.48
CA ILE A 229 15.13 -3.04 -6.93
C ILE A 229 15.97 -4.29 -6.89
N VAL A 230 15.50 -5.30 -6.17
CA VAL A 230 16.02 -6.67 -6.14
C VAL A 230 15.10 -7.55 -6.96
N LEU A 231 15.57 -7.97 -8.12
CA LEU A 231 14.84 -8.89 -9.00
C LEU A 231 15.17 -10.34 -8.62
N ILE A 232 14.17 -11.09 -8.17
CA ILE A 232 14.31 -12.52 -7.83
C ILE A 232 13.88 -13.33 -9.06
N ASN A 233 14.86 -13.74 -9.86
CA ASN A 233 14.59 -14.54 -11.07
C ASN A 233 14.46 -16.03 -10.74
N ARG A 234 13.32 -16.62 -11.09
CA ARG A 234 12.99 -18.03 -10.91
C ARG A 234 12.93 -18.72 -12.28
N THR A 235 14.07 -19.16 -12.77
CA THR A 235 14.16 -19.79 -14.10
C THR A 235 13.39 -21.12 -14.21
N GLU A 236 13.11 -21.74 -13.07
CA GLU A 236 12.34 -22.97 -12.95
C GLU A 236 10.81 -22.77 -12.94
N LEU A 237 10.35 -21.52 -12.87
CA LEU A 237 8.93 -21.16 -12.84
C LEU A 237 8.52 -20.45 -14.13
N PRO A 238 7.24 -20.51 -14.53
CA PRO A 238 6.74 -19.70 -15.63
C PRO A 238 6.76 -18.21 -15.28
N PRO A 239 6.74 -17.31 -16.29
CA PRO A 239 6.59 -15.88 -16.04
C PRO A 239 5.15 -15.59 -15.58
N TYR A 240 5.01 -14.99 -14.41
CA TYR A 240 3.70 -14.63 -13.84
C TYR A 240 3.28 -13.19 -14.14
N GLY A 241 4.21 -12.38 -14.67
CA GLY A 241 4.00 -10.97 -14.93
C GLY A 241 4.21 -10.07 -13.71
N ALA A 242 4.57 -8.83 -13.97
CA ALA A 242 4.80 -7.80 -12.94
C ALA A 242 3.55 -6.98 -12.68
N ASP A 243 2.95 -6.52 -13.78
CA ASP A 243 1.70 -5.78 -13.81
C ASP A 243 1.64 -4.68 -12.71
N GLU A 244 0.70 -4.80 -11.81
CA GLU A 244 0.44 -3.82 -10.75
C GLU A 244 0.80 -4.33 -9.34
N ALA A 245 1.51 -5.45 -9.24
CA ALA A 245 1.77 -6.06 -7.94
C ALA A 245 2.57 -5.16 -6.99
N ALA A 246 3.52 -4.38 -7.52
CA ALA A 246 4.41 -3.56 -6.69
C ALA A 246 3.74 -2.29 -6.11
N ILE A 247 2.57 -1.87 -6.61
CA ILE A 247 1.84 -0.74 -6.00
C ILE A 247 1.17 -1.14 -4.68
N ARG A 248 0.85 -2.43 -4.54
CA ARG A 248 0.03 -2.96 -3.46
C ARG A 248 0.56 -2.67 -2.06
N PRO A 249 1.85 -2.94 -1.74
CA PRO A 249 2.40 -2.75 -0.40
C PRO A 249 2.85 -1.31 -0.10
N VAL A 250 2.80 -0.38 -1.05
CA VAL A 250 3.40 0.96 -0.89
C VAL A 250 2.76 1.74 0.26
N ALA A 251 1.44 1.83 0.30
CA ALA A 251 0.74 2.60 1.33
C ALA A 251 1.01 2.05 2.74
N ALA A 252 0.99 0.73 2.90
CA ALA A 252 1.30 0.09 4.17
C ALA A 252 2.76 0.33 4.59
N ALA A 253 3.71 0.18 3.67
CA ALA A 253 5.13 0.43 3.96
C ALA A 253 5.37 1.87 4.43
N ILE A 254 4.76 2.87 3.76
CA ILE A 254 4.84 4.29 4.16
C ILE A 254 4.18 4.50 5.53
N ALA A 255 2.97 3.97 5.77
CA ALA A 255 2.28 4.13 7.04
C ALA A 255 3.05 3.53 8.21
N ASN A 256 3.64 2.34 8.01
CA ASN A 256 4.48 1.69 9.00
C ASN A 256 5.79 2.47 9.26
N ALA A 257 6.36 3.09 8.22
CA ALA A 257 7.50 3.98 8.37
C ALA A 257 7.16 5.27 9.15
N ILE A 258 5.99 5.86 8.91
CA ILE A 258 5.49 7.01 9.67
C ILE A 258 5.30 6.63 11.15
N PHE A 259 4.73 5.45 11.42
CA PHE A 259 4.62 4.97 12.80
C PHE A 259 5.99 4.78 13.46
N ASP A 260 6.95 4.20 12.76
CA ASP A 260 8.31 4.06 13.28
C ASP A 260 8.96 5.42 13.59
N ALA A 261 8.69 6.44 12.75
CA ALA A 261 9.19 7.79 12.94
C ALA A 261 8.51 8.58 14.08
N THR A 262 7.20 8.36 14.29
CA THR A 262 6.38 9.28 15.11
C THR A 262 5.68 8.62 16.28
N GLY A 263 5.49 7.31 16.25
CA GLY A 263 4.63 6.56 17.17
C GLY A 263 3.14 6.64 16.83
N GLY A 264 2.75 7.48 15.86
CA GLY A 264 1.35 7.67 15.46
C GLY A 264 0.89 6.69 14.38
N ARG A 265 -0.28 6.07 14.55
CA ARG A 265 -0.87 5.14 13.58
C ARG A 265 -1.88 5.84 12.68
N LEU A 266 -1.67 5.73 11.38
CA LEU A 266 -2.57 6.26 10.37
C LEU A 266 -3.57 5.19 9.91
N ARG A 267 -4.85 5.59 9.83
CA ARG A 267 -5.96 4.70 9.45
C ARG A 267 -6.66 5.15 8.17
N ARG A 268 -6.22 6.24 7.58
CA ARG A 268 -6.82 6.86 6.40
C ARG A 268 -5.75 7.42 5.48
N ALA A 269 -5.75 7.00 4.23
CA ALA A 269 -4.99 7.61 3.15
C ALA A 269 -5.85 8.70 2.44
N PRO A 270 -5.23 9.68 1.77
CA PRO A 270 -3.81 9.96 1.78
C PRO A 270 -3.30 10.44 3.14
N PHE A 271 -2.01 10.25 3.41
CA PHE A 271 -1.36 10.66 4.66
C PHE A 271 -0.97 12.14 4.58
N THR A 272 -1.99 13.00 4.50
CA THR A 272 -1.78 14.43 4.43
C THR A 272 -1.11 14.97 5.70
N PRO A 273 -0.40 16.11 5.63
CA PRO A 273 0.25 16.70 6.78
C PRO A 273 -0.66 16.83 8.01
N ASP A 274 -1.90 17.24 7.81
CA ASP A 274 -2.86 17.40 8.91
C ASP A 274 -3.24 16.05 9.55
N ARG A 275 -3.40 15.00 8.73
CA ARG A 275 -3.69 13.64 9.23
C ARG A 275 -2.52 13.05 10.00
N VAL A 276 -1.30 13.31 9.54
CA VAL A 276 -0.08 12.87 10.24
C VAL A 276 0.04 13.57 11.59
N LYS A 277 -0.18 14.88 11.64
CA LYS A 277 -0.17 15.64 12.91
C LYS A 277 -1.27 15.24 13.89
N ALA A 278 -2.43 14.88 13.38
CA ALA A 278 -3.57 14.48 14.20
C ALA A 278 -3.49 13.02 14.69
N SER A 279 -2.53 12.23 14.19
CA SER A 279 -2.40 10.83 14.62
C SER A 279 -1.82 10.77 16.03
N PRO A 280 -2.52 10.14 17.00
CA PRO A 280 -2.00 9.99 18.36
C PRO A 280 -0.79 9.06 18.38
N ALA A 281 0.22 9.45 19.18
CA ALA A 281 1.39 8.61 19.47
C ALA A 281 1.07 7.56 20.53
#